data_b983700fd168e5b6f7535ce275a01301
#
_entry.id   b983700fd168e5b6f7535ce275a01301
#
_cell.length_a   1.000
_cell.length_b   1.000
_cell.length_c   1.000
_cell.angle_alpha   90.00
_cell.angle_beta   90.00
_cell.angle_gamma   90.00
#
_symmetry.space_group_name_H-M   'P 1'
#
loop_
_entity.id
_entity.type
_entity.pdbx_description
1 polymer ?
#
loop_
_entity_poly.entity_id
_entity_poly.type
_entity_poly.pdbx_seq_one_letter_code
_entity_poly.pdbx_strand_id
1 'polypeptide(L)'
;MDRDQLQGILPAFGIRENISALEPLLHVDDLHQAPPQYKLVARLRFRQSPPLILRLLKEERSPAAYVQEQGELAAFFVERGIPTVAPMKVLDGRRYANIPYQGHMLLATLERDLGPEMTSASLETCALAGQLLGRMHAVVLENDVHMQHGKAIFDFATGSDVDGGPMLRDVLQQHGRIAEAGELHQLYQNRREELLTHWPDLPHGAVQGDLSINNLTQDSSSRLFVFDYNCAGECALISDAVLQGMLFAREMDYPQEELHLTPRQRFSAFFDAYQQQRPLCAAEAALWPSLYQVMDAFWFMRVRYGADSLEMQLAERPDMPLDAWMEDVQARLHDVSILV
;
A
#
# COMPACT_ATOMS: atom_id res chain seq x y z
N MET A 1 7.13 7.06 24.74
CA MET A 1 8.29 7.99 24.70
C MET A 1 7.75 9.40 24.90
N ASP A 2 8.36 10.19 25.80
CA ASP A 2 7.94 11.54 26.11
C ASP A 2 8.62 12.60 25.21
N ARG A 3 8.23 13.88 25.39
CA ARG A 3 8.74 14.98 24.57
C ARG A 3 10.26 15.19 24.69
N ASP A 4 10.83 15.01 25.89
CA ASP A 4 12.25 15.24 26.11
C ASP A 4 13.10 14.15 25.47
N GLN A 5 12.62 12.90 25.52
CA GLN A 5 13.20 11.76 24.80
C GLN A 5 13.16 11.98 23.27
N LEU A 6 12.03 12.49 22.72
CA LEU A 6 11.91 12.82 21.30
C LEU A 6 12.81 14.00 20.90
N GLN A 7 12.93 15.00 21.77
CA GLN A 7 13.87 16.12 21.54
C GLN A 7 15.32 15.62 21.40
N GLY A 8 15.70 14.59 22.15
CA GLY A 8 17.03 13.97 22.09
C GLY A 8 17.37 13.30 20.75
N ILE A 9 16.37 13.02 19.91
CA ILE A 9 16.56 12.40 18.58
C ILE A 9 16.99 13.44 17.53
N LEU A 10 16.49 14.67 17.62
CA LEU A 10 16.63 15.70 16.60
C LEU A 10 18.08 16.07 16.24
N PRO A 11 19.04 16.09 17.16
CA PRO A 11 20.44 16.37 16.83
C PRO A 11 21.06 15.40 15.81
N ALA A 12 20.59 14.13 15.75
CA ALA A 12 21.04 13.16 14.74
C ALA A 12 20.70 13.64 13.32
N PHE A 13 19.63 14.39 13.15
CA PHE A 13 19.19 15.02 11.90
C PHE A 13 19.69 16.46 11.71
N GLY A 14 20.60 16.93 12.57
CA GLY A 14 21.15 18.30 12.52
C GLY A 14 20.18 19.38 13.03
N ILE A 15 19.08 19.01 13.65
CA ILE A 15 18.06 19.94 14.15
C ILE A 15 18.38 20.32 15.59
N ARG A 16 18.49 21.63 15.86
CA ARG A 16 18.79 22.18 17.18
C ARG A 16 17.62 22.95 17.81
N GLU A 17 16.55 23.17 17.02
CA GLU A 17 15.36 23.86 17.51
C GLU A 17 14.55 22.93 18.44
N ASN A 18 13.99 23.54 19.49
CA ASN A 18 13.17 22.80 20.45
C ASN A 18 11.76 22.54 19.90
N ILE A 19 11.25 21.34 20.17
CA ILE A 19 9.87 20.99 19.90
C ILE A 19 8.95 21.92 20.71
N SER A 20 8.12 22.72 20.06
CA SER A 20 7.14 23.60 20.70
C SER A 20 5.85 22.86 21.06
N ALA A 21 5.39 21.95 20.18
CA ALA A 21 4.26 21.06 20.43
C ALA A 21 4.50 19.69 19.81
N LEU A 22 3.94 18.65 20.43
CA LEU A 22 3.97 17.25 20.01
C LEU A 22 2.53 16.78 19.84
N GLU A 23 2.23 16.24 18.67
CA GLU A 23 0.92 15.64 18.33
C GLU A 23 1.15 14.18 17.91
N PRO A 24 0.87 13.18 18.79
CA PRO A 24 0.90 11.78 18.40
C PRO A 24 -0.21 11.49 17.38
N LEU A 25 0.13 10.88 16.26
CA LEU A 25 -0.81 10.46 15.20
C LEU A 25 -1.10 8.97 15.30
N LEU A 26 -0.10 8.15 15.64
CA LEU A 26 -0.21 6.72 15.85
C LEU A 26 0.76 6.28 16.95
N HIS A 27 0.32 5.37 17.83
CA HIS A 27 1.20 4.77 18.83
C HIS A 27 0.81 3.32 19.10
N VAL A 28 1.76 2.41 18.85
CA VAL A 28 1.70 1.00 19.22
C VAL A 28 2.95 0.70 20.04
N ASP A 29 2.81 0.14 21.24
CA ASP A 29 3.91 -0.23 22.12
C ASP A 29 3.69 -1.66 22.64
N ASP A 30 4.13 -2.63 21.84
CA ASP A 30 4.09 -4.06 22.11
C ASP A 30 5.50 -4.65 22.23
N LEU A 31 6.44 -3.88 22.77
CA LEU A 31 7.85 -4.31 22.93
C LEU A 31 8.00 -5.53 23.85
N HIS A 32 7.00 -5.83 24.69
CA HIS A 32 6.99 -6.98 25.58
C HIS A 32 6.44 -8.26 24.94
N GLN A 33 5.93 -8.18 23.73
CA GLN A 33 5.41 -9.31 22.95
C GLN A 33 6.52 -9.97 22.12
N ALA A 34 6.22 -11.13 21.55
CA ALA A 34 7.11 -11.84 20.64
C ALA A 34 6.39 -12.09 19.31
N PRO A 35 6.85 -11.51 18.19
CA PRO A 35 7.98 -10.58 18.06
C PRO A 35 7.69 -9.20 18.66
N PRO A 36 8.71 -8.47 19.17
CA PRO A 36 8.52 -7.15 19.73
C PRO A 36 8.17 -6.15 18.63
N GLN A 37 7.13 -5.34 18.88
CA GLN A 37 6.66 -4.32 17.97
C GLN A 37 6.60 -2.95 18.65
N TYR A 38 7.06 -1.91 17.95
CA TYR A 38 6.87 -0.52 18.34
C TYR A 38 6.64 0.34 17.10
N LYS A 39 5.62 1.17 17.13
CA LYS A 39 5.36 2.16 16.08
C LYS A 39 4.86 3.45 16.72
N LEU A 40 5.59 4.53 16.54
CA LEU A 40 5.15 5.88 16.88
C LEU A 40 5.25 6.74 15.64
N VAL A 41 4.15 7.38 15.26
CA VAL A 41 4.12 8.47 14.28
C VAL A 41 3.68 9.72 15.02
N ALA A 42 4.47 10.78 14.95
CA ALA A 42 4.19 12.01 15.65
C ALA A 42 4.52 13.24 14.80
N ARG A 43 3.63 14.23 14.82
CA ARG A 43 3.88 15.56 14.25
C ARG A 43 4.62 16.41 15.27
N LEU A 44 5.79 16.87 14.88
CA LEU A 44 6.63 17.77 15.67
C LEU A 44 6.43 19.20 15.16
N ARG A 45 6.01 20.10 16.03
CA ARG A 45 5.89 21.53 15.70
C ARG A 45 7.04 22.31 16.34
N PHE A 46 7.52 23.29 15.61
CA PHE A 46 8.59 24.21 16.00
C PHE A 46 8.06 25.64 16.03
N ARG A 47 8.81 26.57 16.63
CA ARG A 47 8.42 28.00 16.65
C ARG A 47 8.77 28.71 15.36
N GLN A 48 9.87 28.29 14.71
CA GLN A 48 10.44 28.99 13.54
C GLN A 48 10.46 28.11 12.30
N SER A 49 10.67 26.80 12.47
CA SER A 49 10.73 25.84 11.36
C SER A 49 9.37 25.23 11.03
N PRO A 50 9.15 24.78 9.79
CA PRO A 50 7.98 24.01 9.40
C PRO A 50 7.83 22.72 10.25
N PRO A 51 6.60 22.20 10.40
CA PRO A 51 6.39 20.95 11.12
C PRO A 51 7.03 19.77 10.41
N LEU A 52 7.41 18.77 11.21
CA LEU A 52 7.99 17.51 10.73
C LEU A 52 7.20 16.32 11.24
N ILE A 53 7.23 15.22 10.51
CA ILE A 53 6.71 13.92 10.93
C ILE A 53 7.90 13.06 11.37
N LEU A 54 7.87 12.63 12.61
CA LEU A 54 8.79 11.65 13.18
C LEU A 54 8.10 10.29 13.18
N ARG A 55 8.80 9.27 12.65
CA ARG A 55 8.41 7.87 12.78
C ARG A 55 9.47 7.13 13.57
N LEU A 56 9.05 6.38 14.59
CA LEU A 56 9.89 5.43 15.32
C LEU A 56 9.36 4.04 15.08
N LEU A 57 10.24 3.13 14.69
CA LEU A 57 9.84 1.83 14.21
C LEU A 57 10.70 0.72 14.82
N LYS A 58 10.06 -0.35 15.30
CA LYS A 58 10.65 -1.65 15.58
C LYS A 58 9.68 -2.72 15.11
N GLU A 59 9.97 -3.30 13.96
CA GLU A 59 9.21 -4.38 13.36
C GLU A 59 10.16 -5.41 12.75
N GLU A 60 9.80 -6.68 12.81
CA GLU A 60 10.61 -7.76 12.25
C GLU A 60 10.74 -7.63 10.73
N ARG A 61 9.65 -7.24 10.07
CA ARG A 61 9.58 -7.06 8.60
C ARG A 61 10.25 -5.79 8.08
N SER A 62 10.73 -4.90 8.95
CA SER A 62 11.33 -3.62 8.59
C SER A 62 12.78 -3.52 9.09
N PRO A 63 13.71 -4.36 8.58
CA PRO A 63 15.13 -4.25 8.94
C PRO A 63 15.73 -2.92 8.45
N ALA A 64 16.79 -2.47 9.09
CA ALA A 64 17.43 -1.19 8.82
C ALA A 64 17.83 -0.98 7.34
N ALA A 65 18.30 -2.03 6.67
CA ALA A 65 18.64 -1.98 5.25
C ALA A 65 17.40 -1.69 4.37
N TYR A 66 16.27 -2.28 4.71
CA TYR A 66 15.00 -2.05 3.99
C TYR A 66 14.49 -0.62 4.21
N VAL A 67 14.50 -0.13 5.46
CA VAL A 67 14.14 1.28 5.77
C VAL A 67 15.05 2.28 5.03
N GLN A 68 16.34 1.96 4.89
CA GLN A 68 17.28 2.76 4.08
C GLN A 68 16.86 2.80 2.60
N GLU A 69 16.57 1.64 1.99
CA GLU A 69 16.15 1.57 0.58
C GLU A 69 14.82 2.31 0.35
N GLN A 70 13.85 2.16 1.23
CA GLN A 70 12.59 2.92 1.17
C GLN A 70 12.83 4.44 1.18
N GLY A 71 13.72 4.90 2.05
CA GLY A 71 14.10 6.30 2.11
C GLY A 71 14.85 6.79 0.86
N GLU A 72 15.72 5.97 0.27
CA GLU A 72 16.42 6.31 -0.98
C GLU A 72 15.48 6.31 -2.18
N LEU A 73 14.50 5.40 -2.24
CA LEU A 73 13.46 5.40 -3.27
C LEU A 73 12.63 6.70 -3.20
N ALA A 74 12.20 7.11 -2.01
CA ALA A 74 11.50 8.39 -1.83
C ALA A 74 12.35 9.57 -2.30
N ALA A 75 13.64 9.59 -1.98
CA ALA A 75 14.57 10.63 -2.42
C ALA A 75 14.76 10.63 -3.95
N PHE A 76 14.89 9.47 -4.56
CA PHE A 76 14.96 9.32 -6.00
C PHE A 76 13.74 9.95 -6.68
N PHE A 77 12.53 9.69 -6.17
CA PHE A 77 11.32 10.31 -6.69
C PHE A 77 11.31 11.84 -6.54
N VAL A 78 11.74 12.36 -5.38
CA VAL A 78 11.88 13.83 -5.19
C VAL A 78 12.83 14.43 -6.23
N GLU A 79 13.98 13.81 -6.47
CA GLU A 79 14.97 14.27 -7.45
C GLU A 79 14.44 14.26 -8.89
N ARG A 80 13.49 13.38 -9.20
CA ARG A 80 12.80 13.29 -10.50
C ARG A 80 11.54 14.16 -10.59
N GLY A 81 11.27 14.99 -9.58
CA GLY A 81 10.12 15.90 -9.58
C GLY A 81 8.77 15.22 -9.37
N ILE A 82 8.77 13.99 -8.87
CA ILE A 82 7.55 13.35 -8.38
C ILE A 82 7.10 14.04 -7.09
N PRO A 83 5.82 14.41 -6.96
CA PRO A 83 5.32 15.07 -5.76
C PRO A 83 5.26 14.09 -4.58
N THR A 84 6.31 14.08 -3.79
CA THR A 84 6.48 13.24 -2.60
C THR A 84 7.41 13.89 -1.60
N VAL A 85 7.64 13.23 -0.47
CA VAL A 85 8.60 13.62 0.55
C VAL A 85 9.56 12.47 0.84
N ALA A 86 10.82 12.79 1.04
CA ALA A 86 11.84 11.82 1.44
C ALA A 86 12.24 12.04 2.90
N PRO A 87 12.56 10.98 3.65
CA PRO A 87 13.17 11.10 4.96
C PRO A 87 14.48 11.90 4.90
N MET A 88 14.68 12.77 5.87
CA MET A 88 15.90 13.55 6.04
C MET A 88 17.10 12.63 6.24
N LYS A 89 18.26 13.02 5.69
CA LYS A 89 19.51 12.33 6.00
C LYS A 89 19.96 12.69 7.41
N VAL A 90 20.40 11.69 8.16
CA VAL A 90 21.17 11.93 9.39
C VAL A 90 22.60 12.36 9.05
N LEU A 91 23.34 12.85 10.04
CA LEU A 91 24.68 13.41 9.84
C LEU A 91 25.70 12.43 9.24
N ASP A 92 25.48 11.13 9.37
CA ASP A 92 26.32 10.08 8.76
C ASP A 92 25.86 9.66 7.35
N GLY A 93 24.83 10.31 6.80
CA GLY A 93 24.31 10.12 5.45
C GLY A 93 23.18 9.10 5.32
N ARG A 94 22.86 8.32 6.34
CA ARG A 94 21.71 7.40 6.35
C ARG A 94 20.38 8.15 6.35
N ARG A 95 19.29 7.46 6.00
CA ARG A 95 17.92 7.98 6.04
C ARG A 95 17.20 7.68 7.37
N TYR A 96 17.87 7.07 8.31
CA TYR A 96 17.36 6.74 9.64
C TYR A 96 18.41 6.91 10.71
N ALA A 97 17.99 7.17 11.94
CA ALA A 97 18.83 7.11 13.14
C ALA A 97 18.49 5.88 13.99
N ASN A 98 19.49 5.31 14.64
CA ASN A 98 19.30 4.26 15.64
C ASN A 98 19.05 4.87 17.01
N ILE A 99 17.94 4.53 17.65
CA ILE A 99 17.51 5.08 18.94
C ILE A 99 17.35 3.93 19.95
N PRO A 100 18.21 3.86 20.98
CA PRO A 100 18.04 2.89 22.05
C PRO A 100 16.83 3.27 22.92
N TYR A 101 15.91 2.32 23.12
CA TYR A 101 14.71 2.50 23.94
C TYR A 101 14.28 1.20 24.59
N GLN A 102 14.16 1.18 25.92
CA GLN A 102 13.71 0.02 26.73
C GLN A 102 14.42 -1.31 26.39
N GLY A 103 15.74 -1.26 26.13
CA GLY A 103 16.53 -2.44 25.78
C GLY A 103 16.42 -2.87 24.30
N HIS A 104 15.65 -2.17 23.50
CA HIS A 104 15.50 -2.37 22.06
C HIS A 104 16.18 -1.27 21.26
N MET A 105 16.46 -1.54 19.99
CA MET A 105 16.91 -0.55 19.04
C MET A 105 15.75 -0.18 18.12
N LEU A 106 15.30 1.08 18.16
CA LEU A 106 14.29 1.63 17.26
C LEU A 106 14.99 2.33 16.08
N LEU A 107 14.34 2.33 14.92
CA LEU A 107 14.72 3.13 13.78
C LEU A 107 13.88 4.41 13.76
N ALA A 108 14.54 5.57 13.73
CA ALA A 108 13.89 6.87 13.63
C ALA A 108 14.04 7.42 12.22
N THR A 109 12.96 7.77 11.56
CA THR A 109 12.95 8.57 10.34
C THR A 109 12.28 9.91 10.60
N LEU A 110 12.69 10.95 9.89
CA LEU A 110 12.15 12.30 10.02
C LEU A 110 11.93 12.90 8.64
N GLU A 111 10.73 13.39 8.38
CA GLU A 111 10.36 13.95 7.08
C GLU A 111 9.55 15.24 7.25
N ARG A 112 9.44 16.04 6.19
CA ARG A 112 8.59 17.23 6.20
C ARG A 112 7.13 16.83 6.27
N ASP A 113 6.35 17.51 7.11
CA ASP A 113 4.89 17.39 7.12
C ASP A 113 4.31 18.04 5.85
N LEU A 114 3.61 17.26 5.06
CA LEU A 114 2.95 17.72 3.82
C LEU A 114 1.52 18.24 4.06
N GLY A 115 1.02 18.14 5.28
CA GLY A 115 -0.34 18.52 5.63
C GLY A 115 -1.23 17.32 5.97
N PRO A 116 -2.56 17.52 6.03
CA PRO A 116 -3.49 16.46 6.38
C PRO A 116 -3.59 15.41 5.26
N GLU A 117 -3.82 14.18 5.68
CA GLU A 117 -4.20 13.08 4.79
C GLU A 117 -5.53 13.39 4.10
N MET A 118 -5.72 12.85 2.90
CA MET A 118 -7.01 12.87 2.23
C MET A 118 -7.96 11.88 2.91
N THR A 119 -9.23 12.21 2.98
CA THR A 119 -10.26 11.38 3.63
C THR A 119 -11.31 10.87 2.66
N SER A 120 -11.35 11.39 1.43
CA SER A 120 -12.26 10.95 0.39
C SER A 120 -11.62 11.09 -0.98
N ALA A 121 -12.04 10.26 -1.92
CA ALA A 121 -11.65 10.33 -3.31
C ALA A 121 -12.81 10.86 -4.17
N SER A 122 -12.49 11.36 -5.35
CA SER A 122 -13.43 11.63 -6.43
C SER A 122 -12.98 10.94 -7.70
N LEU A 123 -13.78 10.96 -8.75
CA LEU A 123 -13.36 10.44 -10.07
C LEU A 123 -12.12 11.20 -10.59
N GLU A 124 -12.04 12.50 -10.33
CA GLU A 124 -10.86 13.32 -10.64
C GLU A 124 -9.64 12.85 -9.82
N THR A 125 -9.83 12.57 -8.53
CA THR A 125 -8.76 12.04 -7.66
C THR A 125 -8.25 10.68 -8.16
N CYS A 126 -9.15 9.79 -8.63
CA CYS A 126 -8.74 8.53 -9.25
C CYS A 126 -7.81 8.76 -10.45
N ALA A 127 -8.18 9.67 -11.35
CA ALA A 127 -7.36 9.98 -12.52
C ALA A 127 -6.01 10.61 -12.11
N LEU A 128 -6.00 11.55 -11.17
CA LEU A 128 -4.76 12.17 -10.67
C LEU A 128 -3.83 11.16 -9.99
N ALA A 129 -4.39 10.22 -9.21
CA ALA A 129 -3.63 9.15 -8.57
C ALA A 129 -3.05 8.18 -9.61
N GLY A 130 -3.84 7.82 -10.64
CA GLY A 130 -3.36 7.02 -11.76
C GLY A 130 -2.22 7.70 -12.52
N GLN A 131 -2.35 9.00 -12.82
CA GLN A 131 -1.26 9.79 -13.42
C GLN A 131 -0.01 9.81 -12.55
N LEU A 132 -0.16 10.01 -11.24
CA LEU A 132 0.96 10.02 -10.30
C LEU A 132 1.68 8.67 -10.30
N LEU A 133 0.95 7.56 -10.16
CA LEU A 133 1.54 6.22 -10.18
C LEU A 133 2.20 5.91 -11.53
N GLY A 134 1.55 6.26 -12.64
CA GLY A 134 2.12 6.06 -13.98
C GLY A 134 3.45 6.79 -14.16
N ARG A 135 3.57 8.02 -13.69
CA ARG A 135 4.82 8.78 -13.68
C ARG A 135 5.89 8.14 -12.78
N MET A 136 5.51 7.66 -11.59
CA MET A 136 6.42 6.96 -10.68
C MET A 136 7.00 5.72 -11.35
N HIS A 137 6.17 4.87 -11.93
CA HIS A 137 6.59 3.67 -12.64
C HIS A 137 7.40 3.96 -13.92
N ALA A 138 7.07 5.02 -14.65
CA ALA A 138 7.83 5.43 -15.83
C ALA A 138 9.27 5.81 -15.44
N VAL A 139 9.47 6.65 -14.43
CA VAL A 139 10.83 7.04 -14.01
C VAL A 139 11.62 5.89 -13.39
N VAL A 140 10.95 4.91 -12.76
CA VAL A 140 11.58 3.68 -12.27
C VAL A 140 12.12 2.86 -13.44
N LEU A 141 11.33 2.62 -14.47
CA LEU A 141 11.77 1.88 -15.66
C LEU A 141 12.87 2.61 -16.42
N GLU A 142 12.74 3.91 -16.63
CA GLU A 142 13.73 4.73 -17.35
C GLU A 142 15.10 4.73 -16.69
N ASN A 143 15.17 4.50 -15.38
CA ASN A 143 16.40 4.55 -14.59
C ASN A 143 16.81 3.19 -14.00
N ASP A 144 16.10 2.10 -14.35
CA ASP A 144 16.40 0.73 -13.90
C ASP A 144 16.50 0.63 -12.37
N VAL A 145 15.49 1.18 -11.66
CA VAL A 145 15.49 1.28 -10.19
C VAL A 145 14.87 0.04 -9.57
N HIS A 146 15.65 -0.65 -8.77
CA HIS A 146 15.27 -1.88 -8.08
C HIS A 146 15.52 -1.81 -6.58
N MET A 147 14.72 -2.55 -5.79
CA MET A 147 14.94 -2.76 -4.37
C MET A 147 15.43 -4.19 -4.11
N GLN A 148 16.50 -4.32 -3.30
CA GLN A 148 17.15 -5.60 -3.04
C GLN A 148 16.76 -6.24 -1.71
N HIS A 149 16.36 -5.42 -0.71
CA HIS A 149 16.12 -5.87 0.66
C HIS A 149 14.65 -6.10 0.98
N GLY A 150 13.73 -5.83 0.05
CA GLY A 150 12.31 -6.03 0.27
C GLY A 150 11.49 -6.18 -1.00
N LYS A 151 10.46 -7.00 -0.91
CA LYS A 151 9.36 -7.04 -1.87
C LYS A 151 8.29 -6.07 -1.41
N ALA A 152 7.53 -5.52 -2.34
CA ALA A 152 6.34 -4.76 -1.99
C ALA A 152 5.43 -5.63 -1.12
N ILE A 153 4.87 -5.04 -0.04
CA ILE A 153 4.06 -5.80 0.92
C ILE A 153 2.85 -6.45 0.23
N PHE A 154 2.35 -5.82 -0.83
CA PHE A 154 1.17 -6.26 -1.59
C PHE A 154 1.54 -6.90 -2.94
N ASP A 155 2.73 -7.48 -3.07
CA ASP A 155 3.13 -8.16 -4.30
C ASP A 155 2.35 -9.48 -4.50
N PHE A 156 1.61 -9.57 -5.60
CA PHE A 156 0.80 -10.73 -5.95
C PHE A 156 1.62 -12.02 -6.08
N ALA A 157 2.86 -11.93 -6.55
CA ALA A 157 3.69 -13.11 -6.77
C ALA A 157 4.19 -13.75 -5.46
N THR A 158 4.48 -12.95 -4.44
CA THR A 158 4.96 -13.46 -3.15
C THR A 158 3.82 -13.79 -2.18
N GLY A 159 2.60 -13.30 -2.46
CA GLY A 159 1.47 -13.32 -1.55
C GLY A 159 1.60 -12.24 -0.49
N SER A 160 0.49 -11.83 0.06
CA SER A 160 0.44 -10.76 1.05
C SER A 160 -0.73 -10.91 2.01
N ASP A 161 -0.79 -10.05 3.02
CA ASP A 161 -1.90 -9.97 3.97
C ASP A 161 -3.23 -9.56 3.29
N VAL A 162 -3.18 -9.07 2.04
CA VAL A 162 -4.34 -8.74 1.20
C VAL A 162 -4.60 -9.80 0.12
N ASP A 163 -3.89 -10.93 0.16
CA ASP A 163 -4.16 -12.06 -0.73
C ASP A 163 -5.40 -12.83 -0.25
N GLY A 164 -6.51 -12.59 -0.92
CA GLY A 164 -7.80 -13.16 -0.56
C GLY A 164 -7.90 -14.68 -0.74
N GLY A 165 -7.06 -15.30 -1.55
CA GLY A 165 -7.09 -16.76 -1.76
C GLY A 165 -6.71 -17.57 -0.51
N PRO A 166 -5.53 -17.36 0.10
CA PRO A 166 -5.20 -17.95 1.39
C PRO A 166 -6.17 -17.55 2.50
N MET A 167 -6.55 -16.28 2.56
CA MET A 167 -7.50 -15.75 3.53
C MET A 167 -8.87 -16.46 3.44
N LEU A 168 -9.38 -16.70 2.24
CA LEU A 168 -10.63 -17.41 1.99
C LEU A 168 -10.58 -18.84 2.55
N ARG A 169 -9.48 -19.56 2.28
CA ARG A 169 -9.28 -20.91 2.82
C ARG A 169 -9.36 -20.88 4.35
N ASP A 170 -8.66 -19.93 4.98
CA ASP A 170 -8.60 -19.85 6.43
C ASP A 170 -9.98 -19.51 7.04
N VAL A 171 -10.72 -18.57 6.46
CA VAL A 171 -12.11 -18.24 6.86
C VAL A 171 -13.01 -19.47 6.78
N LEU A 172 -13.03 -20.17 5.66
CA LEU A 172 -13.88 -21.34 5.47
C LEU A 172 -13.50 -22.49 6.43
N GLN A 173 -12.22 -22.73 6.64
CA GLN A 173 -11.75 -23.76 7.59
C GLN A 173 -12.16 -23.44 9.03
N GLN A 174 -12.07 -22.19 9.47
CA GLN A 174 -12.50 -21.73 10.80
C GLN A 174 -14.01 -21.98 11.04
N HIS A 175 -14.81 -21.93 9.97
CA HIS A 175 -16.25 -22.23 10.02
C HIS A 175 -16.59 -23.69 9.67
N GLY A 176 -15.61 -24.60 9.66
CA GLY A 176 -15.82 -26.03 9.39
C GLY A 176 -16.16 -26.40 7.95
N ARG A 177 -16.00 -25.46 6.99
CA ARG A 177 -16.35 -25.60 5.56
C ARG A 177 -15.13 -26.13 4.77
N ILE A 178 -14.61 -27.29 5.16
CA ILE A 178 -13.32 -27.83 4.68
C ILE A 178 -13.38 -28.22 3.21
N ALA A 179 -14.51 -28.78 2.72
CA ALA A 179 -14.66 -29.19 1.33
C ALA A 179 -14.64 -27.98 0.39
N GLU A 180 -15.46 -26.96 0.68
CA GLU A 180 -15.56 -25.72 -0.09
C GLU A 180 -14.24 -24.93 -0.02
N ALA A 181 -13.57 -24.93 1.15
CA ALA A 181 -12.25 -24.34 1.30
C ALA A 181 -11.21 -24.96 0.36
N GLY A 182 -11.24 -26.30 0.22
CA GLY A 182 -10.36 -27.03 -0.70
C GLY A 182 -10.64 -26.69 -2.16
N GLU A 183 -11.89 -26.67 -2.56
CA GLU A 183 -12.32 -26.40 -3.95
C GLU A 183 -11.95 -24.97 -4.38
N LEU A 184 -12.34 -23.97 -3.58
CA LEU A 184 -12.07 -22.56 -3.88
C LEU A 184 -10.58 -22.23 -3.82
N HIS A 185 -9.86 -22.82 -2.87
CA HIS A 185 -8.40 -22.65 -2.79
C HIS A 185 -7.72 -23.25 -4.04
N GLN A 186 -8.14 -24.42 -4.48
CA GLN A 186 -7.57 -25.03 -5.70
C GLN A 186 -7.87 -24.18 -6.94
N LEU A 187 -9.09 -23.64 -7.06
CA LEU A 187 -9.45 -22.71 -8.14
C LEU A 187 -8.54 -21.47 -8.14
N TYR A 188 -8.34 -20.85 -6.96
CA TYR A 188 -7.43 -19.73 -6.83
C TYR A 188 -5.99 -20.09 -7.23
N GLN A 189 -5.45 -21.20 -6.72
CA GLN A 189 -4.10 -21.65 -7.03
C GLN A 189 -3.89 -21.88 -8.52
N ASN A 190 -4.83 -22.57 -9.19
CA ASN A 190 -4.76 -22.80 -10.62
C ASN A 190 -4.67 -21.48 -11.41
N ARG A 191 -5.52 -20.50 -11.07
CA ARG A 191 -5.51 -19.19 -11.72
C ARG A 191 -4.25 -18.38 -11.42
N ARG A 192 -3.78 -18.45 -10.19
CA ARG A 192 -2.54 -17.79 -9.78
C ARG A 192 -1.32 -18.39 -10.49
N GLU A 193 -1.20 -19.71 -10.55
CA GLU A 193 -0.13 -20.41 -11.26
C GLU A 193 -0.11 -20.04 -12.74
N GLU A 194 -1.28 -19.99 -13.40
CA GLU A 194 -1.45 -19.56 -14.77
C GLU A 194 -0.86 -18.13 -15.01
N LEU A 195 -1.19 -17.18 -14.14
CA LEU A 195 -0.64 -15.83 -14.17
C LEU A 195 0.88 -15.81 -13.93
N LEU A 196 1.37 -16.59 -12.96
CA LEU A 196 2.78 -16.60 -12.58
C LEU A 196 3.69 -17.23 -13.65
N THR A 197 3.17 -18.03 -14.59
CA THR A 197 3.96 -18.50 -15.74
C THR A 197 4.47 -17.36 -16.62
N HIS A 198 3.76 -16.23 -16.66
CA HIS A 198 4.10 -15.05 -17.44
C HIS A 198 4.81 -13.95 -16.62
N TRP A 199 4.96 -14.17 -15.31
CA TRP A 199 5.50 -13.15 -14.40
C TRP A 199 6.94 -12.72 -14.69
N PRO A 200 7.85 -13.64 -15.10
CA PRO A 200 9.24 -13.27 -15.44
C PRO A 200 9.35 -12.34 -16.67
N ASP A 201 8.33 -12.31 -17.54
CA ASP A 201 8.34 -11.49 -18.76
C ASP A 201 7.81 -10.06 -18.51
N LEU A 202 7.34 -9.78 -17.29
CA LEU A 202 6.79 -8.47 -16.93
C LEU A 202 7.91 -7.49 -16.54
N PRO A 203 7.73 -6.18 -16.80
CA PRO A 203 8.57 -5.16 -16.20
C PRO A 203 8.45 -5.15 -14.67
N HIS A 204 9.59 -5.25 -14.00
CA HIS A 204 9.72 -5.17 -12.54
C HIS A 204 10.48 -3.92 -12.14
N GLY A 205 10.27 -3.45 -10.93
CA GLY A 205 11.02 -2.35 -10.35
C GLY A 205 10.52 -1.96 -8.97
N ALA A 206 11.16 -0.96 -8.40
CA ALA A 206 10.79 -0.41 -7.11
C ALA A 206 9.46 0.33 -7.17
N VAL A 207 8.50 -0.04 -6.32
CA VAL A 207 7.19 0.63 -6.19
C VAL A 207 7.01 1.22 -4.79
N GLN A 208 6.13 2.23 -4.65
CA GLN A 208 5.73 2.74 -3.34
C GLN A 208 4.83 1.72 -2.61
N GLY A 209 3.99 1.00 -3.35
CA GLY A 209 3.30 -0.21 -2.91
C GLY A 209 2.01 0.03 -2.10
N ASP A 210 1.66 1.27 -1.72
CA ASP A 210 0.43 1.60 -0.99
C ASP A 210 -0.02 3.03 -1.29
N LEU A 211 -0.61 3.23 -2.46
CA LEU A 211 -1.15 4.54 -2.87
C LEU A 211 -2.57 4.78 -2.32
N SER A 212 -2.85 4.30 -1.11
CA SER A 212 -4.14 4.51 -0.45
C SER A 212 -4.38 5.98 -0.11
N ILE A 213 -5.66 6.36 0.05
CA ILE A 213 -6.06 7.77 0.24
C ILE A 213 -5.42 8.42 1.47
N ASN A 214 -5.20 7.66 2.53
CA ASN A 214 -4.52 8.09 3.76
C ASN A 214 -3.00 8.26 3.61
N ASN A 215 -2.42 7.84 2.47
CA ASN A 215 -1.02 8.09 2.10
C ASN A 215 -0.90 9.20 1.05
N LEU A 216 -1.98 9.94 0.82
CA LEU A 216 -2.04 11.06 -0.09
C LEU A 216 -2.42 12.35 0.63
N THR A 217 -1.90 13.45 0.15
CA THR A 217 -2.36 14.80 0.49
C THR A 217 -2.45 15.64 -0.79
N GLN A 218 -3.23 16.70 -0.73
CA GLN A 218 -3.46 17.58 -1.88
C GLN A 218 -3.16 19.02 -1.49
N ASP A 219 -2.39 19.71 -2.32
CA ASP A 219 -2.13 21.14 -2.12
C ASP A 219 -3.27 22.01 -2.67
N SER A 220 -3.16 23.33 -2.45
CA SER A 220 -4.15 24.32 -2.90
C SER A 220 -4.28 24.43 -4.43
N SER A 221 -3.38 23.81 -5.20
CA SER A 221 -3.44 23.71 -6.66
C SER A 221 -3.98 22.37 -7.15
N SER A 222 -4.58 21.59 -6.29
CA SER A 222 -5.10 20.23 -6.55
C SER A 222 -4.01 19.21 -6.93
N ARG A 223 -2.73 19.50 -6.66
CA ARG A 223 -1.65 18.57 -6.93
C ARG A 223 -1.58 17.53 -5.81
N LEU A 224 -1.62 16.25 -6.18
CA LEU A 224 -1.45 15.15 -5.23
C LEU A 224 0.03 14.97 -4.85
N PHE A 225 0.26 14.69 -3.58
CA PHE A 225 1.53 14.26 -3.02
C PHE A 225 1.36 12.90 -2.36
N VAL A 226 2.29 12.00 -2.59
CA VAL A 226 2.33 10.69 -1.91
C VAL A 226 3.40 10.72 -0.80
N PHE A 227 3.12 10.03 0.29
CA PHE A 227 4.05 9.79 1.40
C PHE A 227 3.87 8.36 1.92
N ASP A 228 4.61 8.01 2.97
CA ASP A 228 4.63 6.68 3.59
C ASP A 228 5.09 5.56 2.64
N TYR A 229 6.38 5.27 2.69
CA TYR A 229 7.03 4.24 1.88
C TYR A 229 7.22 2.91 2.64
N ASN A 230 6.46 2.67 3.73
CA ASN A 230 6.61 1.46 4.54
C ASN A 230 6.22 0.17 3.79
N CYS A 231 5.41 0.28 2.74
CA CYS A 231 5.01 -0.83 1.87
C CYS A 231 5.85 -0.94 0.59
N ALA A 232 6.79 0.02 0.39
CA ALA A 232 7.59 0.06 -0.83
C ALA A 232 8.49 -1.16 -0.97
N GLY A 233 8.69 -1.62 -2.18
CA GLY A 233 9.54 -2.78 -2.44
C GLY A 233 9.64 -3.11 -3.92
N GLU A 234 10.28 -4.22 -4.25
CA GLU A 234 10.33 -4.75 -5.60
C GLU A 234 9.01 -5.42 -5.97
N CYS A 235 8.46 -5.10 -7.15
CA CYS A 235 7.18 -5.64 -7.64
C CYS A 235 7.12 -5.62 -9.17
N ALA A 236 6.28 -6.48 -9.76
CA ALA A 236 5.85 -6.31 -11.14
C ALA A 236 4.96 -5.07 -11.24
N LEU A 237 5.34 -4.08 -12.07
CA LEU A 237 4.69 -2.76 -12.10
C LEU A 237 3.20 -2.83 -12.43
N ILE A 238 2.79 -3.77 -13.28
CA ILE A 238 1.37 -3.97 -13.61
C ILE A 238 0.57 -4.51 -12.42
N SER A 239 1.19 -5.32 -11.55
CA SER A 239 0.54 -5.83 -10.34
C SER A 239 0.22 -4.71 -9.37
N ASP A 240 1.19 -3.82 -9.11
CA ASP A 240 0.97 -2.64 -8.29
C ASP A 240 -0.11 -1.73 -8.90
N ALA A 241 -0.04 -1.44 -10.21
CA ALA A 241 -1.01 -0.59 -10.88
C ALA A 241 -2.46 -1.11 -10.80
N VAL A 242 -2.66 -2.41 -10.99
CA VAL A 242 -3.99 -3.04 -10.88
C VAL A 242 -4.49 -2.99 -9.45
N LEU A 243 -3.64 -3.34 -8.47
CA LEU A 243 -4.00 -3.31 -7.06
C LEU A 243 -4.39 -1.90 -6.59
N GLN A 244 -3.55 -0.88 -6.89
CA GLN A 244 -3.84 0.50 -6.49
C GLN A 244 -5.12 1.03 -7.14
N GLY A 245 -5.34 0.72 -8.43
CA GLY A 245 -6.59 1.06 -9.11
C GLY A 245 -7.82 0.41 -8.47
N MET A 246 -7.70 -0.82 -8.02
CA MET A 246 -8.79 -1.53 -7.32
C MET A 246 -9.05 -0.96 -5.92
N LEU A 247 -8.00 -0.57 -5.17
CA LEU A 247 -8.14 0.13 -3.89
C LEU A 247 -8.93 1.43 -4.08
N PHE A 248 -8.55 2.26 -5.04
CA PHE A 248 -9.30 3.49 -5.37
C PHE A 248 -10.75 3.18 -5.78
N ALA A 249 -10.97 2.15 -6.57
CA ALA A 249 -12.31 1.83 -7.07
C ALA A 249 -13.28 1.37 -5.98
N ARG A 250 -12.79 0.73 -4.90
CA ARG A 250 -13.60 -0.05 -3.97
C ARG A 250 -13.52 0.39 -2.52
N GLU A 251 -12.34 0.85 -2.07
CA GLU A 251 -12.07 1.01 -0.65
C GLU A 251 -12.04 2.49 -0.21
N MET A 252 -12.28 3.43 -1.14
CA MET A 252 -12.28 4.85 -0.83
C MET A 252 -13.70 5.36 -0.61
N ASP A 253 -13.86 6.31 0.31
CA ASP A 253 -15.08 7.07 0.47
C ASP A 253 -15.22 8.06 -0.69
N TYR A 254 -16.44 8.17 -1.23
CA TYR A 254 -16.78 9.07 -2.34
C TYR A 254 -17.86 10.07 -1.92
N PRO A 255 -17.86 11.28 -2.50
CA PRO A 255 -18.92 12.26 -2.24
C PRO A 255 -20.27 11.72 -2.74
N GLN A 256 -21.37 12.19 -2.12
CA GLN A 256 -22.73 11.70 -2.35
C GLN A 256 -23.13 11.73 -3.83
N GLU A 257 -22.70 12.75 -4.56
CA GLU A 257 -22.97 12.91 -5.99
C GLU A 257 -22.28 11.89 -6.89
N GLU A 258 -21.22 11.22 -6.40
CA GLU A 258 -20.45 10.21 -7.13
C GLU A 258 -20.74 8.78 -6.67
N LEU A 259 -21.64 8.56 -5.72
CA LEU A 259 -21.99 7.21 -5.25
C LEU A 259 -22.66 6.35 -6.32
N HIS A 260 -23.24 6.98 -7.35
CA HIS A 260 -23.83 6.27 -8.50
C HIS A 260 -22.79 5.65 -9.43
N LEU A 261 -21.51 6.07 -9.35
CA LEU A 261 -20.42 5.52 -10.16
C LEU A 261 -20.08 4.11 -9.70
N THR A 262 -19.93 3.21 -10.65
CA THR A 262 -19.54 1.83 -10.37
C THR A 262 -18.04 1.72 -10.05
N PRO A 263 -17.61 0.69 -9.31
CA PRO A 263 -16.18 0.42 -9.11
C PRO A 263 -15.39 0.34 -10.42
N ARG A 264 -16.01 -0.18 -11.48
CA ARG A 264 -15.40 -0.24 -12.81
C ARG A 264 -15.10 1.15 -13.38
N GLN A 265 -16.06 2.08 -13.31
CA GLN A 265 -15.85 3.45 -13.82
C GLN A 265 -14.72 4.16 -13.07
N ARG A 266 -14.63 3.95 -11.75
CA ARG A 266 -13.55 4.48 -10.91
C ARG A 266 -12.20 3.86 -11.26
N PHE A 267 -12.16 2.53 -11.43
CA PHE A 267 -10.96 1.80 -11.87
C PHE A 267 -10.50 2.30 -13.25
N SER A 268 -11.41 2.41 -14.23
CA SER A 268 -11.07 2.92 -15.56
C SER A 268 -10.48 4.32 -15.49
N ALA A 269 -11.07 5.24 -14.72
CA ALA A 269 -10.52 6.59 -14.55
C ALA A 269 -9.07 6.58 -14.04
N PHE A 270 -8.76 5.73 -13.07
CA PHE A 270 -7.40 5.54 -12.56
C PHE A 270 -6.49 4.91 -13.63
N PHE A 271 -6.89 3.78 -14.19
CA PHE A 271 -6.04 2.94 -15.02
C PHE A 271 -5.77 3.56 -16.40
N ASP A 272 -6.75 4.23 -17.00
CA ASP A 272 -6.56 4.98 -18.25
C ASP A 272 -5.58 6.14 -18.07
N ALA A 273 -5.71 6.85 -16.94
CA ALA A 273 -4.79 7.94 -16.60
C ALA A 273 -3.36 7.43 -16.30
N TYR A 274 -3.23 6.26 -15.67
CA TYR A 274 -1.96 5.55 -15.51
C TYR A 274 -1.32 5.24 -16.86
N GLN A 275 -2.07 4.61 -17.78
CA GLN A 275 -1.56 4.22 -19.10
C GLN A 275 -1.14 5.41 -19.98
N GLN A 276 -1.75 6.59 -19.80
CA GLN A 276 -1.33 7.82 -20.47
C GLN A 276 0.08 8.27 -20.08
N GLN A 277 0.51 7.97 -18.85
CA GLN A 277 1.85 8.31 -18.36
C GLN A 277 2.86 7.18 -18.62
N ARG A 278 2.40 5.93 -18.59
CA ARG A 278 3.19 4.72 -18.78
C ARG A 278 2.40 3.71 -19.62
N PRO A 279 2.56 3.73 -20.94
CA PRO A 279 1.96 2.72 -21.82
C PRO A 279 2.41 1.31 -21.44
N LEU A 280 1.46 0.36 -21.46
CA LEU A 280 1.74 -1.04 -21.16
C LEU A 280 2.55 -1.67 -22.29
N CYS A 281 3.50 -2.55 -21.96
CA CYS A 281 4.11 -3.45 -22.95
C CYS A 281 3.11 -4.57 -23.33
N ALA A 282 3.44 -5.34 -24.37
CA ALA A 282 2.55 -6.40 -24.86
C ALA A 282 2.25 -7.48 -23.80
N ALA A 283 3.24 -7.85 -22.99
CA ALA A 283 3.06 -8.83 -21.92
C ALA A 283 2.10 -8.31 -20.84
N GLU A 284 2.25 -7.07 -20.42
CA GLU A 284 1.36 -6.43 -19.45
C GLU A 284 -0.07 -6.29 -19.99
N ALA A 285 -0.19 -5.83 -21.23
CA ALA A 285 -1.50 -5.66 -21.90
C ALA A 285 -2.26 -6.98 -22.03
N ALA A 286 -1.55 -8.08 -22.24
CA ALA A 286 -2.15 -9.42 -22.29
C ALA A 286 -2.55 -9.95 -20.92
N LEU A 287 -1.81 -9.60 -19.84
CA LEU A 287 -1.96 -10.22 -18.53
C LEU A 287 -2.93 -9.47 -17.59
N TRP A 288 -2.95 -8.13 -17.62
CA TRP A 288 -3.66 -7.32 -16.62
C TRP A 288 -5.15 -7.63 -16.49
N PRO A 289 -5.90 -8.00 -17.55
CA PRO A 289 -7.33 -8.33 -17.39
C PRO A 289 -7.55 -9.55 -16.52
N SER A 290 -6.76 -10.61 -16.74
CA SER A 290 -6.84 -11.83 -15.92
C SER A 290 -6.36 -11.61 -14.51
N LEU A 291 -5.34 -10.77 -14.32
CA LEU A 291 -4.87 -10.36 -12.99
C LEU A 291 -5.96 -9.61 -12.22
N TYR A 292 -6.62 -8.64 -12.87
CA TYR A 292 -7.77 -7.94 -12.27
C TYR A 292 -8.88 -8.90 -11.90
N GLN A 293 -9.26 -9.84 -12.80
CA GLN A 293 -10.31 -10.83 -12.55
C GLN A 293 -10.01 -11.68 -11.31
N VAL A 294 -8.77 -12.16 -11.17
CA VAL A 294 -8.38 -12.97 -10.00
C VAL A 294 -8.40 -12.12 -8.73
N MET A 295 -7.83 -10.92 -8.76
CA MET A 295 -7.86 -10.01 -7.60
C MET A 295 -9.31 -9.63 -7.23
N ASP A 296 -10.19 -9.41 -8.21
CA ASP A 296 -11.60 -9.07 -7.97
C ASP A 296 -12.40 -10.24 -7.39
N ALA A 297 -12.22 -11.43 -7.94
CA ALA A 297 -12.92 -12.63 -7.48
C ALA A 297 -12.56 -12.96 -6.02
N PHE A 298 -11.30 -12.77 -5.65
CA PHE A 298 -10.76 -13.06 -4.32
C PHE A 298 -10.37 -11.79 -3.55
N TRP A 299 -11.12 -10.71 -3.71
CA TRP A 299 -10.83 -9.44 -3.06
C TRP A 299 -10.92 -9.57 -1.53
N PHE A 300 -9.86 -9.16 -0.81
CA PHE A 300 -9.70 -9.38 0.62
C PHE A 300 -10.84 -8.78 1.48
N MET A 301 -11.40 -7.63 1.09
CA MET A 301 -12.53 -7.04 1.79
C MET A 301 -13.82 -7.85 1.64
N ARG A 302 -14.00 -8.52 0.50
CA ARG A 302 -15.12 -9.46 0.31
C ARG A 302 -14.97 -10.72 1.14
N VAL A 303 -13.74 -11.14 1.39
CA VAL A 303 -13.44 -12.36 2.14
C VAL A 303 -13.53 -12.11 3.64
N ARG A 304 -12.86 -11.07 4.18
CA ARG A 304 -12.66 -10.92 5.63
C ARG A 304 -13.02 -9.55 6.20
N TYR A 305 -12.55 -8.45 5.62
CA TYR A 305 -12.55 -7.15 6.33
C TYR A 305 -13.75 -6.26 6.02
N GLY A 306 -14.50 -6.51 4.97
CA GLY A 306 -15.68 -5.72 4.62
C GLY A 306 -16.88 -6.01 5.53
N ALA A 307 -17.77 -5.04 5.68
CA ALA A 307 -18.98 -5.18 6.48
C ALA A 307 -19.88 -6.33 6.01
N ASP A 308 -19.88 -6.62 4.69
CA ASP A 308 -20.63 -7.72 4.08
C ASP A 308 -19.68 -8.87 3.66
N SER A 309 -18.52 -9.02 4.33
CA SER A 309 -17.55 -10.06 4.01
C SER A 309 -18.11 -11.46 4.28
N LEU A 310 -17.53 -12.46 3.61
CA LEU A 310 -17.90 -13.87 3.81
C LEU A 310 -17.71 -14.28 5.29
N GLU A 311 -16.64 -13.81 5.94
CA GLU A 311 -16.38 -14.09 7.36
C GLU A 311 -17.53 -13.58 8.26
N MET A 312 -18.00 -12.34 8.05
CA MET A 312 -19.13 -11.77 8.78
C MET A 312 -20.42 -12.53 8.51
N GLN A 313 -20.69 -12.89 7.26
CA GLN A 313 -21.89 -13.64 6.89
C GLN A 313 -21.89 -15.05 7.51
N LEU A 314 -20.76 -15.74 7.54
CA LEU A 314 -20.61 -17.06 8.17
C LEU A 314 -20.65 -16.98 9.69
N ALA A 315 -20.18 -15.89 10.30
CA ALA A 315 -20.30 -15.67 11.74
C ALA A 315 -21.79 -15.53 12.16
N GLU A 316 -22.61 -14.84 11.34
CA GLU A 316 -24.04 -14.68 11.59
C GLU A 316 -24.86 -15.95 11.21
N ARG A 317 -24.49 -16.63 10.14
CA ARG A 317 -25.19 -17.77 9.57
C ARG A 317 -24.21 -18.88 9.17
N PRO A 318 -23.69 -19.68 10.13
CA PRO A 318 -22.67 -20.70 9.85
C PRO A 318 -23.10 -21.76 8.80
N ASP A 319 -24.38 -22.04 8.71
CA ASP A 319 -24.96 -23.04 7.79
C ASP A 319 -25.44 -22.45 6.45
N MET A 320 -25.11 -21.18 6.15
CA MET A 320 -25.54 -20.59 4.87
C MET A 320 -24.97 -21.38 3.68
N PRO A 321 -25.76 -21.59 2.59
CA PRO A 321 -25.23 -22.17 1.38
C PRO A 321 -24.24 -21.24 0.72
N LEU A 322 -23.13 -21.79 0.21
CA LEU A 322 -22.07 -21.03 -0.47
C LEU A 322 -22.24 -20.98 -1.99
N ASP A 323 -23.27 -21.65 -2.53
CA ASP A 323 -23.47 -21.77 -3.99
C ASP A 323 -23.49 -20.40 -4.68
N ALA A 324 -24.25 -19.45 -4.15
CA ALA A 324 -24.33 -18.10 -4.71
C ALA A 324 -22.99 -17.34 -4.64
N TRP A 325 -22.21 -17.55 -3.58
CA TRP A 325 -20.88 -16.96 -3.44
C TRP A 325 -19.88 -17.61 -4.41
N MET A 326 -19.94 -18.92 -4.58
CA MET A 326 -19.11 -19.65 -5.55
C MET A 326 -19.46 -19.26 -7.00
N GLU A 327 -20.75 -19.13 -7.32
CA GLU A 327 -21.22 -18.64 -8.62
C GLU A 327 -20.72 -17.21 -8.90
N ASP A 328 -20.74 -16.31 -7.91
CA ASP A 328 -20.21 -14.95 -8.05
C ASP A 328 -18.69 -14.94 -8.28
N VAL A 329 -17.92 -15.77 -7.56
CA VAL A 329 -16.48 -15.95 -7.83
C VAL A 329 -16.23 -16.40 -9.27
N GLN A 330 -16.97 -17.41 -9.74
CA GLN A 330 -16.88 -17.91 -11.11
C GLN A 330 -17.22 -16.81 -12.14
N ALA A 331 -18.30 -16.07 -11.90
CA ALA A 331 -18.72 -14.98 -12.77
C ALA A 331 -17.62 -13.91 -12.90
N ARG A 332 -16.98 -13.53 -11.79
CA ARG A 332 -15.88 -12.55 -11.80
C ARG A 332 -14.63 -13.02 -12.51
N LEU A 333 -14.28 -14.31 -12.37
CA LEU A 333 -13.14 -14.90 -13.09
C LEU A 333 -13.35 -14.97 -14.62
N HIS A 334 -14.58 -14.79 -15.09
CA HIS A 334 -14.95 -14.78 -16.51
C HIS A 334 -15.50 -13.43 -16.99
N ASP A 335 -15.46 -12.38 -16.15
CA ASP A 335 -15.97 -11.06 -16.53
C ASP A 335 -15.04 -10.38 -17.53
N VAL A 336 -15.47 -10.44 -18.81
CA VAL A 336 -14.77 -9.74 -19.90
C VAL A 336 -15.17 -8.28 -20.03
N SER A 337 -16.11 -7.80 -19.23
CA SER A 337 -16.62 -6.43 -19.33
C SER A 337 -15.57 -5.37 -19.01
N ILE A 338 -14.51 -5.77 -18.30
CA ILE A 338 -13.37 -4.87 -17.99
C ILE A 338 -12.54 -4.51 -19.23
N LEU A 339 -12.69 -5.27 -20.32
CA LEU A 339 -11.95 -5.05 -21.57
C LEU A 339 -12.65 -4.07 -22.51
N VAL A 340 -13.87 -3.64 -22.19
CA VAL A 340 -14.73 -2.73 -22.96
C VAL A 340 -14.88 -1.43 -22.18
#